data_71c4e4fdb033f075a601ccff0cba136a
#
_entry.id   71c4e4fdb033f075a601ccff0cba136a
#
_cell.length_a   1.000
_cell.length_b   1.000
_cell.length_c   1.000
_cell.angle_alpha   90.00
_cell.angle_beta   90.00
_cell.angle_gamma   90.00
#
_symmetry.space_group_name_H-M   'P 1'
#
loop_
_entity.id
_entity.type
_entity.pdbx_description
1 polymer ?
#
loop_
_entity_poly.entity_id
_entity_poly.type
_entity_poly.pdbx_seq_one_letter_code
_entity_poly.pdbx_strand_id
1 'polypeptide(L)'
;CTHNDKERVSASTLQRFNEPVITFLDGKLVNALPTQAIVDVGGVGYEVLIPLSSYDKLPAVGQTIRILTHLAVREDAHVLYGFMTAAERDLFRLLVNSVSGIGPKLGLAVLSGMSVTSFKAAVVNSDVAAISKISGLGKKTAERIVLELKDKVGVAAAWEAASATHGPTPEQEQANEAVLALIALGYKQVDAHKAVHDLQQKGEGRGKSAEELVKLALKRIAAGR
;
A
#
# COMPACT_ATOMS: atom_id res chain seq x y z
N CYS A 1 -26.62 -43.44 6.43
CA CYS A 1 -25.80 -42.51 7.21
C CYS A 1 -24.72 -41.94 6.29
N THR A 2 -25.01 -40.82 5.66
CA THR A 2 -24.07 -40.09 4.78
C THR A 2 -23.57 -38.87 5.57
N HIS A 3 -22.32 -38.93 5.93
CA HIS A 3 -21.61 -37.86 6.61
C HIS A 3 -21.26 -36.77 5.59
N ASN A 4 -21.84 -35.59 5.77
CA ASN A 4 -21.65 -34.44 4.92
C ASN A 4 -20.52 -33.57 5.53
N ASP A 5 -19.28 -33.90 5.23
CA ASP A 5 -18.12 -33.07 5.56
C ASP A 5 -18.00 -31.93 4.55
N LYS A 6 -18.73 -30.86 4.81
CA LYS A 6 -18.40 -29.55 4.21
C LYS A 6 -17.17 -29.02 4.92
N GLU A 7 -16.01 -29.23 4.33
CA GLU A 7 -14.77 -28.57 4.74
C GLU A 7 -14.99 -27.05 4.78
N ARG A 8 -14.99 -26.53 5.99
CA ARG A 8 -14.89 -25.07 6.24
C ARG A 8 -13.48 -24.66 5.86
N VAL A 9 -13.29 -24.21 4.63
CA VAL A 9 -12.06 -23.51 4.23
C VAL A 9 -11.90 -22.31 5.16
N SER A 10 -10.88 -22.35 6.01
CA SER A 10 -10.61 -21.30 6.99
C SER A 10 -10.34 -19.96 6.27
N ALA A 11 -10.84 -18.86 6.83
CA ALA A 11 -10.62 -17.51 6.30
C ALA A 11 -9.12 -17.15 6.16
N SER A 12 -8.23 -17.83 6.90
CA SER A 12 -6.78 -17.70 6.76
C SER A 12 -6.24 -18.30 5.44
N THR A 13 -6.94 -19.26 4.84
CA THR A 13 -6.55 -19.85 3.54
C THR A 13 -6.89 -18.91 2.39
N LEU A 14 -7.97 -18.12 2.51
CA LEU A 14 -8.37 -17.14 1.49
C LEU A 14 -7.47 -15.90 1.43
N GLN A 15 -6.76 -15.57 2.51
CA GLN A 15 -5.82 -14.45 2.53
C GLN A 15 -4.53 -14.69 1.74
N ARG A 16 -4.16 -15.94 1.46
CA ARG A 16 -2.94 -16.28 0.69
C ARG A 16 -3.04 -16.00 -0.81
N PHE A 17 -4.26 -15.84 -1.35
CA PHE A 17 -4.46 -15.60 -2.79
C PHE A 17 -4.24 -14.15 -3.23
N ASN A 18 -3.93 -13.23 -2.30
CA ASN A 18 -3.71 -11.82 -2.62
C ASN A 18 -2.23 -11.39 -2.51
N GLU A 19 -1.29 -12.35 -2.43
CA GLU A 19 0.14 -12.04 -2.46
C GLU A 19 0.55 -11.66 -3.89
N PRO A 20 1.34 -10.59 -4.07
CA PRO A 20 1.75 -10.14 -5.39
C PRO A 20 2.71 -11.18 -6.03
N VAL A 21 2.26 -11.86 -7.08
CA VAL A 21 3.06 -12.85 -7.82
C VAL A 21 4.13 -12.17 -8.66
N ILE A 22 3.82 -11.01 -9.27
CA ILE A 22 4.77 -10.19 -10.05
C ILE A 22 4.85 -8.83 -9.36
N THR A 23 5.98 -8.54 -8.70
CA THR A 23 6.17 -7.34 -7.86
C THR A 23 6.89 -6.21 -8.60
N PHE A 24 7.68 -6.54 -9.59
CA PHE A 24 8.36 -5.60 -10.49
C PHE A 24 8.75 -6.30 -11.79
N LEU A 25 9.01 -5.50 -12.82
CA LEU A 25 9.70 -5.91 -14.05
C LEU A 25 11.00 -5.12 -14.15
N ASP A 26 12.07 -5.79 -14.54
CA ASP A 26 13.39 -5.22 -14.82
C ASP A 26 13.77 -5.62 -16.23
N GLY A 27 13.85 -4.65 -17.16
CA GLY A 27 14.03 -4.94 -18.56
C GLY A 27 14.19 -3.69 -19.42
N LYS A 28 13.92 -3.81 -20.71
CA LYS A 28 14.03 -2.72 -21.68
C LYS A 28 12.64 -2.16 -22.02
N LEU A 29 12.49 -0.83 -21.97
CA LEU A 29 11.25 -0.18 -22.41
C LEU A 29 11.15 -0.26 -23.94
N VAL A 30 10.18 -1.00 -24.45
CA VAL A 30 9.97 -1.21 -25.91
C VAL A 30 8.99 -0.20 -26.48
N ASN A 31 7.93 0.11 -25.71
CA ASN A 31 6.91 1.07 -26.12
C ASN A 31 6.38 1.80 -24.89
N ALA A 32 6.01 3.07 -25.05
CA ALA A 32 5.41 3.90 -24.01
C ALA A 32 4.29 4.75 -24.61
N LEU A 33 3.10 4.56 -24.07
CA LEU A 33 1.90 5.38 -24.29
C LEU A 33 1.43 5.96 -22.96
N PRO A 34 0.65 7.04 -22.92
CA PRO A 34 0.25 7.69 -21.68
C PRO A 34 -0.47 6.78 -20.67
N THR A 35 -1.08 5.69 -21.15
CA THR A 35 -1.86 4.75 -20.32
C THR A 35 -1.25 3.36 -20.21
N GLN A 36 -0.20 3.06 -20.98
CA GLN A 36 0.43 1.74 -21.00
C GLN A 36 1.89 1.80 -21.41
N ALA A 37 2.67 0.84 -20.95
CA ALA A 37 4.05 0.61 -21.38
C ALA A 37 4.25 -0.86 -21.70
N ILE A 38 5.20 -1.15 -22.61
CA ILE A 38 5.65 -2.51 -22.90
C ILE A 38 7.10 -2.63 -22.47
N VAL A 39 7.38 -3.59 -21.59
CA VAL A 39 8.72 -3.89 -21.08
C VAL A 39 9.14 -5.27 -21.55
N ASP A 40 10.25 -5.33 -22.26
CA ASP A 40 10.90 -6.58 -22.66
C ASP A 40 11.76 -7.09 -21.50
N VAL A 41 11.44 -8.25 -21.00
CA VAL A 41 12.20 -8.94 -19.97
C VAL A 41 12.69 -10.26 -20.54
N GLY A 42 13.92 -10.25 -21.05
CA GLY A 42 14.56 -11.46 -21.60
C GLY A 42 13.87 -12.03 -22.83
N GLY A 43 13.29 -11.21 -23.69
CA GLY A 43 12.57 -11.63 -24.91
C GLY A 43 11.07 -11.83 -24.72
N VAL A 44 10.53 -11.59 -23.50
CA VAL A 44 9.09 -11.61 -23.21
C VAL A 44 8.61 -10.17 -23.03
N GLY A 45 7.68 -9.72 -23.88
CA GLY A 45 7.05 -8.40 -23.78
C GLY A 45 5.89 -8.40 -22.80
N TYR A 46 6.03 -7.65 -21.70
CA TYR A 46 4.97 -7.43 -20.72
C TYR A 46 4.28 -6.11 -20.99
N GLU A 47 2.98 -6.15 -21.26
CA GLU A 47 2.14 -4.95 -21.27
C GLU A 47 1.72 -4.58 -19.85
N VAL A 48 1.93 -3.31 -19.49
CA VAL A 48 1.66 -2.78 -18.14
C VAL A 48 0.82 -1.53 -18.28
N LEU A 49 -0.33 -1.49 -17.63
CA LEU A 49 -1.16 -0.27 -17.55
C LEU A 49 -0.58 0.66 -16.49
N ILE A 50 -0.36 1.92 -16.84
CA ILE A 50 0.31 2.90 -15.98
C ILE A 50 -0.55 4.15 -15.78
N PRO A 51 -0.45 4.85 -14.63
CA PRO A 51 -1.01 6.18 -14.48
C PRO A 51 -0.14 7.21 -15.21
N LEU A 52 -0.74 8.35 -15.56
CA LEU A 52 -0.04 9.46 -16.23
C LEU A 52 1.16 9.95 -15.41
N SER A 53 1.05 9.96 -14.08
CA SER A 53 2.15 10.33 -13.17
C SER A 53 3.38 9.41 -13.27
N SER A 54 3.18 8.15 -13.64
CA SER A 54 4.27 7.21 -13.94
C SER A 54 4.79 7.38 -15.36
N TYR A 55 3.90 7.67 -16.33
CA TYR A 55 4.32 7.93 -17.73
C TYR A 55 5.32 9.07 -17.82
N ASP A 56 5.10 10.17 -17.11
CA ASP A 56 5.98 11.34 -17.09
C ASP A 56 7.40 11.04 -16.54
N LYS A 57 7.56 9.91 -15.85
CA LYS A 57 8.82 9.45 -15.25
C LYS A 57 9.50 8.33 -16.04
N LEU A 58 8.88 7.87 -17.13
CA LEU A 58 9.48 6.81 -17.94
C LEU A 58 10.77 7.30 -18.62
N PRO A 59 11.79 6.45 -18.75
CA PRO A 59 12.95 6.75 -19.59
C PRO A 59 12.56 6.72 -21.07
N ALA A 60 13.47 7.12 -21.94
CA ALA A 60 13.27 7.01 -23.37
C ALA A 60 13.11 5.54 -23.81
N VAL A 61 12.28 5.29 -24.82
CA VAL A 61 12.13 3.98 -25.45
C VAL A 61 13.50 3.43 -25.84
N GLY A 62 13.75 2.17 -25.55
CA GLY A 62 15.04 1.51 -25.77
C GLY A 62 15.95 1.51 -24.53
N GLN A 63 15.68 2.26 -23.49
CA GLN A 63 16.45 2.30 -22.25
C GLN A 63 15.99 1.22 -21.27
N THR A 64 16.87 0.86 -20.33
CA THR A 64 16.54 -0.04 -19.23
C THR A 64 15.61 0.64 -18.23
N ILE A 65 14.61 -0.12 -17.77
CA ILE A 65 13.62 0.35 -16.81
C ILE A 65 13.40 -0.72 -15.75
N ARG A 66 13.22 -0.27 -14.50
CA ARG A 66 12.63 -1.07 -13.43
C ARG A 66 11.30 -0.46 -13.04
N ILE A 67 10.20 -1.18 -13.27
CA ILE A 67 8.85 -0.75 -12.98
C ILE A 67 8.21 -1.64 -11.91
N LEU A 68 7.68 -1.04 -10.87
CA LEU A 68 6.97 -1.76 -9.81
C LEU A 68 5.58 -2.16 -10.29
N THR A 69 5.12 -3.37 -9.94
CA THR A 69 3.88 -3.87 -10.50
C THR A 69 2.86 -4.32 -9.44
N HIS A 70 1.61 -4.35 -9.86
CA HIS A 70 0.50 -5.01 -9.21
C HIS A 70 -0.22 -5.87 -10.25
N LEU A 71 -0.24 -7.18 -10.03
CA LEU A 71 -0.99 -8.13 -10.87
C LEU A 71 -2.42 -8.24 -10.35
N ALA A 72 -3.39 -7.89 -11.17
CA ALA A 72 -4.79 -8.18 -10.91
C ALA A 72 -5.22 -9.42 -11.72
N VAL A 73 -5.61 -10.45 -11.00
CA VAL A 73 -6.09 -11.71 -11.57
C VAL A 73 -7.60 -11.74 -11.47
N ARG A 74 -8.27 -11.98 -12.61
CA ARG A 74 -9.71 -12.19 -12.71
C ARG A 74 -9.95 -13.48 -13.52
N GLU A 75 -11.14 -13.98 -13.51
CA GLU A 75 -11.50 -15.19 -14.26
C GLU A 75 -11.27 -15.02 -15.77
N ASP A 76 -11.46 -13.81 -16.30
CA ASP A 76 -11.40 -13.44 -17.71
C ASP A 76 -10.13 -12.70 -18.13
N ALA A 77 -9.31 -12.23 -17.19
CA ALA A 77 -8.13 -11.41 -17.49
C ALA A 77 -7.06 -11.42 -16.42
N HIS A 78 -5.80 -11.40 -16.86
CA HIS A 78 -4.63 -11.11 -16.05
C HIS A 78 -4.07 -9.76 -16.49
N VAL A 79 -4.12 -8.75 -15.62
CA VAL A 79 -3.70 -7.39 -15.95
C VAL A 79 -2.59 -6.93 -15.03
N LEU A 80 -1.50 -6.46 -15.61
CA LEU A 80 -0.41 -5.82 -14.87
C LEU A 80 -0.62 -4.31 -14.83
N TYR A 81 -0.53 -3.74 -13.64
CA TYR A 81 -0.49 -2.30 -13.39
C TYR A 81 0.92 -1.92 -12.96
N GLY A 82 1.48 -0.87 -13.56
CA GLY A 82 2.86 -0.44 -13.34
C GLY A 82 2.98 0.93 -12.72
N PHE A 83 4.00 1.11 -11.88
CA PHE A 83 4.24 2.34 -11.13
C PHE A 83 5.74 2.62 -11.06
N MET A 84 6.13 3.88 -11.30
CA MET A 84 7.53 4.28 -11.21
C MET A 84 8.00 4.49 -9.76
N THR A 85 7.08 4.63 -8.81
CA THR A 85 7.41 4.78 -7.38
C THR A 85 6.64 3.81 -6.49
N ALA A 86 7.24 3.43 -5.37
CA ALA A 86 6.57 2.62 -4.35
C ALA A 86 5.33 3.34 -3.79
N ALA A 87 5.41 4.65 -3.59
CA ALA A 87 4.30 5.45 -3.08
C ALA A 87 3.06 5.39 -4.00
N GLU A 88 3.24 5.42 -5.33
CA GLU A 88 2.15 5.27 -6.29
C GLU A 88 1.54 3.87 -6.24
N ARG A 89 2.39 2.82 -6.23
CA ARG A 89 1.93 1.42 -6.13
C ARG A 89 1.14 1.17 -4.85
N ASP A 90 1.66 1.65 -3.73
CA ASP A 90 1.08 1.39 -2.41
C ASP A 90 -0.23 2.16 -2.22
N LEU A 91 -0.33 3.40 -2.74
CA LEU A 91 -1.61 4.13 -2.80
C LEU A 91 -2.62 3.43 -3.70
N PHE A 92 -2.19 2.92 -4.87
CA PHE A 92 -3.06 2.15 -5.75
C PHE A 92 -3.64 0.92 -5.04
N ARG A 93 -2.78 0.13 -4.38
CA ARG A 93 -3.19 -1.05 -3.61
C ARG A 93 -4.13 -0.69 -2.47
N LEU A 94 -3.84 0.41 -1.77
CA LEU A 94 -4.70 0.91 -0.69
C LEU A 94 -6.09 1.25 -1.21
N LEU A 95 -6.20 1.95 -2.33
CA LEU A 95 -7.49 2.29 -2.97
C LEU A 95 -8.28 1.04 -3.36
N VAL A 96 -7.66 0.15 -4.13
CA VAL A 96 -8.33 -1.03 -4.71
C VAL A 96 -8.72 -2.06 -3.64
N ASN A 97 -7.90 -2.23 -2.60
CA ASN A 97 -8.14 -3.24 -1.57
C ASN A 97 -8.98 -2.73 -0.40
N SER A 98 -9.05 -1.40 -0.22
CA SER A 98 -9.65 -0.83 1.00
C SER A 98 -10.88 0.00 0.77
N VAL A 99 -11.17 0.43 -0.47
CA VAL A 99 -12.33 1.28 -0.74
C VAL A 99 -13.34 0.54 -1.60
N SER A 100 -14.51 0.32 -1.02
CA SER A 100 -15.60 -0.37 -1.71
C SER A 100 -16.04 0.39 -2.97
N GLY A 101 -16.11 -0.33 -4.10
CA GLY A 101 -16.48 0.25 -5.40
C GLY A 101 -15.35 0.96 -6.14
N ILE A 102 -14.11 0.94 -5.63
CA ILE A 102 -12.94 1.40 -6.37
C ILE A 102 -12.20 0.20 -6.94
N GLY A 103 -12.28 0.07 -8.26
CA GLY A 103 -11.49 -0.89 -9.01
C GLY A 103 -10.20 -0.27 -9.57
N PRO A 104 -9.37 -1.08 -10.22
CA PRO A 104 -8.08 -0.65 -10.77
C PRO A 104 -8.16 0.56 -11.71
N LYS A 105 -9.21 0.64 -12.55
CA LYS A 105 -9.42 1.78 -13.47
C LYS A 105 -9.54 3.11 -12.70
N LEU A 106 -10.31 3.13 -11.62
CA LEU A 106 -10.45 4.33 -10.78
C LEU A 106 -9.18 4.60 -9.96
N GLY A 107 -8.47 3.54 -9.51
CA GLY A 107 -7.17 3.68 -8.86
C GLY A 107 -6.13 4.39 -9.75
N LEU A 108 -6.05 4.02 -11.05
CA LEU A 108 -5.20 4.72 -12.01
C LEU A 108 -5.66 6.17 -12.27
N ALA A 109 -6.98 6.41 -12.31
CA ALA A 109 -7.52 7.75 -12.50
C ALA A 109 -7.15 8.69 -11.34
N VAL A 110 -7.16 8.19 -10.09
CA VAL A 110 -6.68 8.94 -8.91
C VAL A 110 -5.24 9.35 -9.07
N LEU A 111 -4.35 8.40 -9.39
CA LEU A 111 -2.91 8.66 -9.55
C LEU A 111 -2.58 9.53 -10.77
N SER A 112 -3.43 9.52 -11.79
CA SER A 112 -3.29 10.39 -12.96
C SER A 112 -3.79 11.81 -12.72
N GLY A 113 -4.76 11.99 -11.81
CA GLY A 113 -5.40 13.28 -11.54
C GLY A 113 -4.79 14.07 -10.38
N MET A 114 -4.05 13.40 -9.48
CA MET A 114 -3.51 14.04 -8.28
C MET A 114 -2.24 13.35 -7.80
N SER A 115 -1.27 14.13 -7.31
CA SER A 115 -0.07 13.54 -6.70
C SER A 115 -0.41 12.76 -5.42
N VAL A 116 0.39 11.74 -5.09
CA VAL A 116 0.21 10.93 -3.87
C VAL A 116 0.13 11.80 -2.61
N THR A 117 1.01 12.80 -2.52
CA THR A 117 1.05 13.72 -1.37
C THR A 117 -0.21 14.57 -1.29
N SER A 118 -0.65 15.16 -2.43
CA SER A 118 -1.87 15.98 -2.48
C SER A 118 -3.11 15.15 -2.17
N PHE A 119 -3.17 13.89 -2.65
CA PHE A 119 -4.26 12.99 -2.37
C PHE A 119 -4.34 12.64 -0.87
N LYS A 120 -3.20 12.26 -0.27
CA LYS A 120 -3.13 11.97 1.18
C LYS A 120 -3.58 13.19 2.00
N ALA A 121 -3.12 14.40 1.65
CA ALA A 121 -3.52 15.64 2.30
C ALA A 121 -5.03 15.89 2.17
N ALA A 122 -5.62 15.71 0.99
CA ALA A 122 -7.05 15.88 0.76
C ALA A 122 -7.88 14.90 1.61
N VAL A 123 -7.44 13.64 1.73
CA VAL A 123 -8.11 12.62 2.57
C VAL A 123 -8.06 13.01 4.05
N VAL A 124 -6.90 13.40 4.57
CA VAL A 124 -6.72 13.80 5.98
C VAL A 124 -7.59 15.02 6.30
N ASN A 125 -7.60 16.02 5.41
CA ASN A 125 -8.38 17.25 5.57
C ASN A 125 -9.87 17.09 5.22
N SER A 126 -10.30 15.89 4.82
CA SER A 126 -11.67 15.61 4.38
C SER A 126 -12.12 16.48 3.21
N ASP A 127 -11.19 16.83 2.31
CA ASP A 127 -11.46 17.65 1.11
C ASP A 127 -12.08 16.80 -0.01
N VAL A 128 -13.37 16.51 0.16
CA VAL A 128 -14.18 15.77 -0.81
C VAL A 128 -14.25 16.53 -2.16
N ALA A 129 -14.21 17.87 -2.11
CA ALA A 129 -14.31 18.69 -3.32
C ALA A 129 -13.07 18.53 -4.22
N ALA A 130 -11.87 18.48 -3.64
CA ALA A 130 -10.65 18.25 -4.39
C ALA A 130 -10.63 16.84 -5.02
N ILE A 131 -11.01 15.81 -4.26
CA ILE A 131 -11.03 14.41 -4.72
C ILE A 131 -12.09 14.21 -5.83
N SER A 132 -13.27 14.84 -5.71
CA SER A 132 -14.35 14.71 -6.70
C SER A 132 -14.05 15.35 -8.05
N LYS A 133 -13.00 16.19 -8.16
CA LYS A 133 -12.54 16.76 -9.45
C LYS A 133 -11.81 15.74 -10.31
N ILE A 134 -11.38 14.63 -9.74
CA ILE A 134 -10.70 13.56 -10.48
C ILE A 134 -11.70 12.91 -11.43
N SER A 135 -11.31 12.79 -12.70
CA SER A 135 -12.17 12.20 -13.74
C SER A 135 -12.63 10.78 -13.35
N GLY A 136 -13.93 10.54 -13.43
CA GLY A 136 -14.54 9.27 -13.06
C GLY A 136 -14.89 9.12 -11.57
N LEU A 137 -14.52 10.09 -10.72
CA LEU A 137 -14.88 10.12 -9.30
C LEU A 137 -16.04 11.10 -9.06
N GLY A 138 -17.21 10.55 -8.77
CA GLY A 138 -18.34 11.37 -8.31
C GLY A 138 -18.22 11.72 -6.82
N LYS A 139 -19.02 12.71 -6.38
CA LYS A 139 -19.07 13.17 -4.97
C LYS A 139 -19.24 12.01 -3.98
N LYS A 140 -20.18 11.09 -4.23
CA LYS A 140 -20.41 9.92 -3.35
C LYS A 140 -19.20 9.01 -3.24
N THR A 141 -18.44 8.82 -4.33
CA THR A 141 -17.23 8.01 -4.31
C THR A 141 -16.10 8.73 -3.55
N ALA A 142 -15.97 10.05 -3.73
CA ALA A 142 -15.01 10.86 -2.98
C ALA A 142 -15.30 10.86 -1.47
N GLU A 143 -16.56 10.99 -1.06
CA GLU A 143 -16.98 10.87 0.34
C GLU A 143 -16.61 9.51 0.94
N ARG A 144 -16.83 8.44 0.18
CA ARG A 144 -16.46 7.07 0.60
C ARG A 144 -14.95 6.91 0.74
N ILE A 145 -14.16 7.43 -0.20
CA ILE A 145 -12.70 7.43 -0.11
C ILE A 145 -12.24 8.07 1.20
N VAL A 146 -12.75 9.25 1.49
CA VAL A 146 -12.40 9.97 2.73
C VAL A 146 -12.79 9.15 3.95
N LEU A 147 -14.00 8.62 4.00
CA LEU A 147 -14.49 7.85 5.14
C LEU A 147 -13.64 6.58 5.39
N GLU A 148 -13.35 5.81 4.33
CA GLU A 148 -12.68 4.51 4.47
C GLU A 148 -11.14 4.62 4.58
N LEU A 149 -10.55 5.74 4.14
CA LEU A 149 -9.10 5.92 4.15
C LEU A 149 -8.58 6.91 5.18
N LYS A 150 -9.41 7.77 5.77
CA LYS A 150 -8.95 8.82 6.69
C LYS A 150 -8.07 8.28 7.83
N ASP A 151 -8.52 7.23 8.48
CA ASP A 151 -7.78 6.62 9.58
C ASP A 151 -6.50 5.92 9.11
N LYS A 152 -6.54 5.27 7.93
CA LYS A 152 -5.41 4.55 7.36
C LYS A 152 -4.32 5.49 6.84
N VAL A 153 -4.71 6.58 6.20
CA VAL A 153 -3.79 7.59 5.64
C VAL A 153 -3.27 8.52 6.74
N GLY A 154 -4.11 8.89 7.70
CA GLY A 154 -3.74 9.74 8.82
C GLY A 154 -2.62 9.16 9.68
N VAL A 155 -2.72 7.87 10.00
CA VAL A 155 -1.66 7.15 10.72
C VAL A 155 -0.37 7.07 9.89
N ALA A 156 -0.47 6.78 8.60
CA ALA A 156 0.69 6.71 7.71
C ALA A 156 1.34 8.09 7.50
N ALA A 157 0.54 9.15 7.34
CA ALA A 157 1.05 10.52 7.17
C ALA A 157 1.72 11.07 8.43
N ALA A 158 1.17 10.79 9.59
CA ALA A 158 1.79 11.16 10.88
C ALA A 158 3.14 10.45 11.06
N TRP A 159 3.25 9.21 10.59
CA TRP A 159 4.48 8.44 10.59
C TRP A 159 5.51 8.99 9.59
N GLU A 160 5.13 9.27 8.34
CA GLU A 160 6.00 9.86 7.33
C GLU A 160 6.49 11.25 7.76
N ALA A 161 5.64 12.07 8.37
CA ALA A 161 6.00 13.38 8.89
C ALA A 161 6.99 13.29 10.08
N ALA A 162 6.79 12.33 10.97
CA ALA A 162 7.72 12.06 12.07
C ALA A 162 9.09 11.55 11.57
N SER A 163 9.10 10.82 10.43
CA SER A 163 10.32 10.29 9.82
C SER A 163 11.06 11.31 8.92
N ALA A 164 10.35 12.33 8.40
CA ALA A 164 10.92 13.29 7.46
C ALA A 164 11.71 14.44 8.13
N THR A 165 11.51 14.66 9.42
CA THR A 165 12.16 15.75 10.17
C THR A 165 13.55 15.41 10.71
N HIS A 166 13.89 14.10 10.77
CA HIS A 166 15.24 13.62 11.11
C HIS A 166 15.45 12.31 10.36
N GLY A 167 16.66 12.07 9.83
CA GLY A 167 17.03 10.71 9.41
C GLY A 167 16.71 9.74 10.56
N PRO A 168 16.33 8.48 10.29
CA PRO A 168 15.88 7.58 11.33
C PRO A 168 16.95 7.52 12.43
N THR A 169 16.57 7.96 13.63
CA THR A 169 17.45 7.78 14.80
C THR A 169 17.55 6.29 15.08
N PRO A 170 18.64 5.78 15.66
CA PRO A 170 18.75 4.37 16.05
C PRO A 170 17.56 3.87 16.87
N GLU A 171 16.93 4.74 17.66
CA GLU A 171 15.73 4.44 18.43
C GLU A 171 14.48 4.26 17.52
N GLN A 172 14.38 5.00 16.42
CA GLN A 172 13.30 4.86 15.44
C GLN A 172 13.47 3.61 14.56
N GLU A 173 14.71 3.25 14.21
CA GLU A 173 14.98 2.00 13.51
C GLU A 173 14.57 0.80 14.36
N GLN A 174 14.91 0.79 15.63
CA GLN A 174 14.53 -0.27 16.57
C GLN A 174 13.03 -0.36 16.79
N ALA A 175 12.34 0.77 16.85
CA ALA A 175 10.86 0.80 16.93
C ALA A 175 10.20 0.25 15.67
N ASN A 176 10.72 0.60 14.49
CA ASN A 176 10.23 0.07 13.22
C ASN A 176 10.41 -1.45 13.12
N GLU A 177 11.58 -1.93 13.49
CA GLU A 177 11.90 -3.35 13.52
C GLU A 177 10.99 -4.11 14.50
N ALA A 178 10.71 -3.53 15.67
CA ALA A 178 9.77 -4.10 16.63
C ALA A 178 8.34 -4.19 16.08
N VAL A 179 7.87 -3.17 15.36
CA VAL A 179 6.54 -3.19 14.70
C VAL A 179 6.48 -4.27 13.63
N LEU A 180 7.51 -4.37 12.77
CA LEU A 180 7.58 -5.41 11.74
C LEU A 180 7.59 -6.81 12.35
N ALA A 181 8.31 -7.02 13.45
CA ALA A 181 8.34 -8.29 14.18
C ALA A 181 6.95 -8.65 14.75
N LEU A 182 6.22 -7.69 15.32
CA LEU A 182 4.85 -7.91 15.81
C LEU A 182 3.87 -8.26 14.68
N ILE A 183 4.00 -7.62 13.51
CA ILE A 183 3.20 -7.96 12.32
C ILE A 183 3.52 -9.38 11.84
N ALA A 184 4.80 -9.77 11.82
CA ALA A 184 5.23 -11.14 11.49
C ALA A 184 4.69 -12.19 12.48
N LEU A 185 4.46 -11.82 13.74
CA LEU A 185 3.80 -12.63 14.76
C LEU A 185 2.27 -12.68 14.63
N GLY A 186 1.70 -12.01 13.60
CA GLY A 186 0.27 -12.06 13.29
C GLY A 186 -0.58 -10.97 13.94
N TYR A 187 0.02 -9.97 14.57
CA TYR A 187 -0.72 -8.81 15.09
C TYR A 187 -1.11 -7.86 13.98
N LYS A 188 -2.27 -7.21 14.11
CA LYS A 188 -2.70 -6.18 13.17
C LYS A 188 -1.74 -4.99 13.22
N GLN A 189 -1.41 -4.44 12.07
CA GLN A 189 -0.48 -3.31 11.93
C GLN A 189 -0.83 -2.14 12.88
N VAL A 190 -2.13 -1.80 13.00
CA VAL A 190 -2.62 -0.73 13.87
C VAL A 190 -2.31 -1.02 15.35
N ASP A 191 -2.55 -2.26 15.80
CA ASP A 191 -2.32 -2.66 17.19
C ASP A 191 -0.82 -2.72 17.52
N ALA A 192 -0.01 -3.21 16.59
CA ALA A 192 1.45 -3.25 16.69
C ALA A 192 2.05 -1.84 16.80
N HIS A 193 1.63 -0.93 15.92
CA HIS A 193 2.05 0.47 15.95
C HIS A 193 1.65 1.17 17.24
N LYS A 194 0.39 1.03 17.65
CA LYS A 194 -0.12 1.64 18.88
C LYS A 194 0.66 1.17 20.09
N ALA A 195 0.91 -0.13 20.21
CA ALA A 195 1.63 -0.69 21.35
C ALA A 195 3.08 -0.16 21.45
N VAL A 196 3.82 -0.11 20.33
CA VAL A 196 5.19 0.40 20.29
C VAL A 196 5.23 1.92 20.51
N HIS A 197 4.32 2.67 19.91
CA HIS A 197 4.20 4.12 20.08
C HIS A 197 3.90 4.50 21.54
N ASP A 198 2.98 3.80 22.18
CA ASP A 198 2.65 4.02 23.59
C ASP A 198 3.85 3.75 24.54
N LEU A 199 4.72 2.78 24.21
CA LEU A 199 5.95 2.53 24.96
C LEU A 199 6.96 3.66 24.80
N GLN A 200 7.07 4.23 23.61
CA GLN A 200 7.94 5.38 23.34
C GLN A 200 7.45 6.64 24.05
N GLN A 201 6.15 6.94 24.00
CA GLN A 201 5.53 8.09 24.66
C GLN A 201 5.71 8.06 26.18
N LYS A 202 5.62 6.86 26.79
CA LYS A 202 5.80 6.69 28.23
C LYS A 202 7.26 6.63 28.67
N GLY A 203 8.20 6.74 27.74
CA GLY A 203 9.63 6.64 28.00
C GLY A 203 10.15 5.24 28.32
N GLU A 204 9.26 4.23 28.31
CA GLU A 204 9.59 2.82 28.57
C GLU A 204 10.38 2.17 27.42
N GLY A 205 10.36 2.79 26.23
CA GLY A 205 11.02 2.33 25.01
C GLY A 205 12.40 2.93 24.76
N ARG A 206 12.83 3.95 25.51
CA ARG A 206 14.10 4.66 25.25
C ARG A 206 15.29 3.75 25.48
N GLY A 207 16.21 3.71 24.49
CA GLY A 207 17.45 2.95 24.56
C GLY A 207 17.28 1.43 24.55
N LYS A 208 16.08 0.91 24.23
CA LYS A 208 15.79 -0.52 24.18
C LYS A 208 15.97 -1.07 22.78
N SER A 209 16.44 -2.32 22.69
CA SER A 209 16.52 -3.05 21.43
C SER A 209 15.12 -3.41 20.88
N ALA A 210 15.03 -3.70 19.57
CA ALA A 210 13.79 -4.13 18.93
C ALA A 210 13.17 -5.35 19.65
N GLU A 211 14.01 -6.30 20.08
CA GLU A 211 13.55 -7.50 20.79
C GLU A 211 12.91 -7.17 22.16
N GLU A 212 13.50 -6.23 22.90
CA GLU A 212 12.94 -5.79 24.19
C GLU A 212 11.63 -5.02 24.00
N LEU A 213 11.54 -4.18 22.95
CA LEU A 213 10.31 -3.48 22.58
C LEU A 213 9.19 -4.44 22.21
N VAL A 214 9.49 -5.50 21.45
CA VAL A 214 8.52 -6.57 21.14
C VAL A 214 8.01 -7.24 22.42
N LYS A 215 8.89 -7.63 23.33
CA LYS A 215 8.52 -8.26 24.62
C LYS A 215 7.60 -7.37 25.45
N LEU A 216 7.90 -6.07 25.52
CA LEU A 216 7.10 -5.11 26.26
C LEU A 216 5.73 -4.85 25.58
N ALA A 217 5.73 -4.73 24.27
CA ALA A 217 4.50 -4.55 23.49
C ALA A 217 3.54 -5.76 23.63
N LEU A 218 4.09 -6.99 23.59
CA LEU A 218 3.30 -8.20 23.80
C LEU A 218 2.68 -8.26 25.19
N LYS A 219 3.42 -7.90 26.24
CA LYS A 219 2.89 -7.82 27.61
C LYS A 219 1.72 -6.83 27.70
N ARG A 220 1.83 -5.71 27.00
CA ARG A 220 0.83 -4.65 27.02
C ARG A 220 -0.43 -5.00 26.24
N ILE A 221 -0.28 -5.63 25.06
CA ILE A 221 -1.41 -6.14 24.28
C ILE A 221 -2.15 -7.23 25.05
N ALA A 222 -1.43 -8.10 25.78
CA ALA A 222 -2.01 -9.14 26.60
C ALA A 222 -2.74 -8.59 27.84
N ALA A 223 -2.26 -7.49 28.43
CA ALA A 223 -2.88 -6.86 29.62
C ALA A 223 -4.09 -5.97 29.28
N GLY A 224 -4.28 -5.61 28.02
CA GLY A 224 -5.40 -4.79 27.53
C GLY A 224 -6.57 -5.58 26.92
N ARG A 225 -6.57 -6.93 27.07
CA ARG A 225 -7.65 -7.83 26.67
C ARG A 225 -8.58 -8.20 27.81
#